data_6f1b081a29eb2100be65df1ffc947b92
#
_entry.id   6f1b081a29eb2100be65df1ffc947b92
#
_cell.length_a   1.000
_cell.length_b   1.000
_cell.length_c   1.000
_cell.angle_alpha   90.00
_cell.angle_beta   90.00
_cell.angle_gamma   90.00
#
_symmetry.space_group_name_H-M   'P 1'
#
loop_
_entity.id
_entity.type
_entity.pdbx_description
1 polymer ?
#
loop_
_entity_poly.entity_id
_entity_poly.type
_entity_poly.pdbx_seq_one_letter_code
_entity_poly.pdbx_strand_id
1 'polypeptide(L)'
;MKTLFPIISLFLGLLAGCQSTTPSQENEPSSPKNSMYTYNYIQSIHITDPQRALGLTDTAEAKGFLPDMKADYLRYMIYSNKRMYHLAHEYLEKVLKSDSLQTAPPTLEIQIKNEALNIYMLSAEYQKAMQLATEIQDKAKQTGQKRIESDALFQIGTIYREQGLLDKADTYIRQAIQMLENSNNIRELASLTFMYGQQMAHYYYKKEIDKAIEVGEKREKLIDKMAELGGAPSGYVDEQYGFLFSKMAVFYYAKGQKEKAAETFERYNKTQFSQTPNGKGEALNYLILAGKYDEAANCLVQEEEFVSNQDSISNNFIWYLTRKADIAAGLGNCKAALNYKDRILVLTDSIIARDKQDAALELATLYETNQKDAQISEQKAALDRQKIIMFATIDMLLLAGLAIYLIIRHLYTIKRKNRFLAKQIDSQLECREELYQAKTEIERLRQKYENAPQEEKESESTSEEIETNSGDKEQTNTVRKILFDKLDRIIEEEKLYLDPDITRERLIKEIHISKNAFAQLIQTYTGTNFSGYINSKRLEYSIRLLRKYDTYTVEAVAMDSGFSNSRNFYRIFREKFGMTPSEYRNTLKQE
;
A
#
# COMPACT_ATOMS: atom_id res chain seq x y z
N MET A 1 21.11 -9.30 -6.05
CA MET A 1 20.03 -10.29 -6.08
C MET A 1 18.72 -9.58 -5.81
N LYS A 2 18.16 -8.91 -6.75
CA LYS A 2 16.79 -8.38 -6.86
C LYS A 2 16.77 -7.49 -8.10
N THR A 3 16.86 -8.11 -9.26
CA THR A 3 16.72 -7.47 -10.56
C THR A 3 15.36 -7.86 -11.14
N LEU A 4 14.30 -7.39 -10.50
CA LEU A 4 12.91 -7.60 -10.93
C LEU A 4 12.23 -6.27 -11.23
N PHE A 5 12.98 -5.32 -11.83
CA PHE A 5 12.42 -4.03 -12.15
C PHE A 5 12.74 -3.65 -13.59
N PRO A 6 11.86 -3.99 -14.55
CA PRO A 6 11.18 -2.95 -15.31
C PRO A 6 9.76 -3.33 -15.79
N ILE A 7 8.99 -4.15 -15.06
CA ILE A 7 7.68 -4.62 -15.57
C ILE A 7 6.51 -3.76 -15.06
N ILE A 8 6.73 -2.93 -14.03
CA ILE A 8 5.62 -2.20 -13.37
C ILE A 8 5.36 -0.82 -13.98
N SER A 9 6.29 -0.23 -14.73
CA SER A 9 6.09 1.09 -15.34
C SER A 9 5.08 1.12 -16.51
N LEU A 10 4.62 -0.03 -17.00
CA LEU A 10 3.65 -0.10 -18.10
C LEU A 10 2.18 0.05 -17.68
N PHE A 11 1.88 0.04 -16.37
CA PHE A 11 0.50 0.18 -15.90
C PHE A 11 -0.02 1.62 -15.93
N LEU A 12 0.87 2.60 -15.89
CA LEU A 12 0.49 4.03 -15.91
C LEU A 12 0.01 4.51 -17.29
N GLY A 13 0.38 3.82 -18.38
CA GLY A 13 -0.01 4.19 -19.74
C GLY A 13 -1.43 3.75 -20.14
N LEU A 14 -1.98 2.70 -19.55
CA LEU A 14 -3.29 2.15 -19.93
C LEU A 14 -4.49 2.85 -19.28
N LEU A 15 -4.27 3.63 -18.20
CA LEU A 15 -5.33 4.42 -17.56
C LEU A 15 -5.44 5.84 -18.12
N ALA A 16 -4.43 6.34 -18.84
CA ALA A 16 -4.46 7.66 -19.45
C ALA A 16 -5.35 7.76 -20.71
N GLY A 17 -5.86 6.65 -21.22
CA GLY A 17 -6.79 6.61 -22.38
C GLY A 17 -8.26 6.76 -22.02
N CYS A 18 -8.64 6.93 -20.77
CA CYS A 18 -10.00 7.31 -20.42
C CYS A 18 -10.15 8.82 -20.63
N GLN A 19 -10.69 9.18 -21.80
CA GLN A 19 -11.30 10.49 -21.97
C GLN A 19 -12.18 10.77 -20.76
N SER A 20 -11.86 11.89 -20.10
CA SER A 20 -12.66 12.55 -19.11
C SER A 20 -14.14 12.58 -19.52
N THR A 21 -14.95 11.69 -18.97
CA THR A 21 -16.30 12.09 -18.67
C THR A 21 -16.12 13.16 -17.60
N THR A 22 -16.36 14.40 -17.97
CA THR A 22 -16.43 15.54 -17.09
C THR A 22 -17.13 15.14 -15.78
N PRO A 23 -16.47 15.26 -14.62
CA PRO A 23 -17.19 15.26 -13.36
C PRO A 23 -18.16 16.43 -13.40
N SER A 24 -19.39 16.19 -12.96
CA SER A 24 -20.39 17.20 -12.70
C SER A 24 -19.71 18.45 -12.09
N GLN A 25 -19.97 19.61 -12.68
CA GLN A 25 -19.49 20.91 -12.24
C GLN A 25 -19.79 21.10 -10.74
N GLU A 26 -18.83 20.74 -9.91
CA GLU A 26 -18.70 21.33 -8.58
C GLU A 26 -18.19 22.75 -8.79
N ASN A 27 -18.82 23.73 -8.15
CA ASN A 27 -18.58 25.16 -8.22
C ASN A 27 -17.11 25.52 -8.36
N GLU A 28 -16.60 25.57 -9.58
CA GLU A 28 -15.31 26.19 -9.87
C GLU A 28 -15.43 27.70 -9.64
N PRO A 29 -14.45 28.35 -9.00
CA PRO A 29 -14.48 29.78 -8.76
C PRO A 29 -14.55 30.54 -10.09
N SER A 30 -15.65 31.20 -10.33
CA SER A 30 -16.03 31.86 -11.56
C SER A 30 -15.26 33.18 -11.89
N SER A 31 -14.10 33.40 -11.24
CA SER A 31 -13.27 34.58 -11.45
C SER A 31 -11.93 34.22 -12.10
N PRO A 32 -11.49 34.92 -13.18
CA PRO A 32 -10.22 34.62 -13.86
C PRO A 32 -8.99 34.67 -12.95
N LYS A 33 -9.05 35.40 -11.83
CA LYS A 33 -7.95 35.50 -10.85
C LYS A 33 -7.77 34.24 -9.99
N ASN A 34 -8.78 33.36 -9.90
CA ASN A 34 -8.75 32.16 -9.06
C ASN A 34 -8.52 30.85 -9.86
N SER A 35 -8.43 30.95 -11.19
CA SER A 35 -8.26 29.77 -12.05
C SER A 35 -6.99 28.96 -11.75
N MET A 36 -5.94 29.62 -11.22
CA MET A 36 -4.68 28.97 -10.86
C MET A 36 -4.75 28.13 -9.56
N TYR A 37 -5.79 28.28 -8.76
CA TYR A 37 -5.99 27.54 -7.51
C TYR A 37 -6.91 26.33 -7.68
N THR A 38 -7.27 25.98 -8.91
CA THR A 38 -8.08 24.78 -9.19
C THR A 38 -7.23 23.53 -9.18
N TYR A 39 -7.82 22.40 -8.77
CA TYR A 39 -7.18 21.10 -8.79
C TYR A 39 -6.57 20.78 -10.17
N ASN A 40 -7.36 20.97 -11.24
CA ASN A 40 -6.94 20.65 -12.60
C ASN A 40 -5.73 21.49 -13.07
N TYR A 41 -5.70 22.79 -12.74
CA TYR A 41 -4.55 23.62 -13.08
C TYR A 41 -3.29 23.18 -12.34
N ILE A 42 -3.37 22.98 -11.04
CA ILE A 42 -2.22 22.54 -10.23
C ILE A 42 -1.72 21.17 -10.69
N GLN A 43 -2.65 20.24 -10.98
CA GLN A 43 -2.33 18.95 -11.55
C GLN A 43 -1.63 19.08 -12.92
N SER A 44 -2.01 20.04 -13.76
CA SER A 44 -1.37 20.20 -15.08
C SER A 44 0.10 20.62 -15.00
N ILE A 45 0.52 21.27 -13.93
CA ILE A 45 1.89 21.78 -13.76
C ILE A 45 2.75 20.97 -12.79
N HIS A 46 2.20 19.98 -12.10
CA HIS A 46 2.89 19.27 -11.01
C HIS A 46 4.18 18.53 -11.44
N ILE A 47 4.28 18.16 -12.71
CA ILE A 47 5.49 17.52 -13.27
C ILE A 47 6.49 18.57 -13.73
N THR A 48 6.03 19.61 -14.42
CA THR A 48 6.88 20.63 -15.06
C THR A 48 7.39 21.68 -14.09
N ASP A 49 6.60 22.03 -13.07
CA ASP A 49 6.95 23.02 -12.04
C ASP A 49 6.43 22.56 -10.65
N PRO A 50 7.05 21.52 -10.07
CA PRO A 50 6.58 20.95 -8.81
C PRO A 50 6.63 21.89 -7.62
N GLN A 51 7.59 22.83 -7.61
CA GLN A 51 7.73 23.80 -6.52
C GLN A 51 6.57 24.81 -6.53
N ARG A 52 6.23 25.31 -7.71
CA ARG A 52 5.08 26.20 -7.88
C ARG A 52 3.76 25.46 -7.60
N ALA A 53 3.63 24.23 -8.07
CA ALA A 53 2.47 23.40 -7.79
C ALA A 53 2.24 23.24 -6.29
N LEU A 54 3.31 22.98 -5.52
CA LEU A 54 3.23 22.84 -4.05
C LEU A 54 2.75 24.14 -3.39
N GLY A 55 3.37 25.30 -3.73
CA GLY A 55 2.97 26.60 -3.19
C GLY A 55 1.53 27.00 -3.53
N LEU A 56 1.06 26.64 -4.73
CA LEU A 56 -0.35 26.85 -5.11
C LEU A 56 -1.29 25.92 -4.35
N THR A 57 -0.91 24.68 -4.11
CA THR A 57 -1.69 23.72 -3.30
C THR A 57 -1.87 24.24 -1.89
N ASP A 58 -0.79 24.66 -1.22
CA ASP A 58 -0.83 25.21 0.14
C ASP A 58 -1.68 26.48 0.23
N THR A 59 -1.56 27.34 -0.78
CA THR A 59 -2.35 28.59 -0.85
C THR A 59 -3.83 28.31 -1.09
N ALA A 60 -4.14 27.37 -1.98
CA ALA A 60 -5.51 26.99 -2.32
C ALA A 60 -6.24 26.34 -1.14
N GLU A 61 -5.55 25.48 -0.41
CA GLU A 61 -6.06 24.86 0.82
C GLU A 61 -6.30 25.91 1.91
N ALA A 62 -5.31 26.77 2.19
CA ALA A 62 -5.41 27.81 3.21
C ALA A 62 -6.56 28.81 2.93
N LYS A 63 -6.90 29.03 1.66
CA LYS A 63 -8.03 29.88 1.22
C LYS A 63 -9.36 29.13 1.10
N GLY A 64 -9.39 27.83 1.36
CA GLY A 64 -10.58 27.00 1.24
C GLY A 64 -11.03 26.74 -0.21
N PHE A 65 -10.15 26.95 -1.22
CA PHE A 65 -10.45 26.64 -2.62
C PHE A 65 -10.29 25.15 -2.93
N LEU A 66 -9.45 24.44 -2.16
CA LEU A 66 -9.27 23.00 -2.25
C LEU A 66 -9.65 22.35 -0.92
N PRO A 67 -10.45 21.28 -0.94
CA PRO A 67 -10.65 20.42 0.21
C PRO A 67 -9.33 19.73 0.61
N ASP A 68 -9.13 19.49 1.91
CA ASP A 68 -7.91 18.88 2.47
C ASP A 68 -7.49 17.60 1.73
N MET A 69 -8.44 16.69 1.45
CA MET A 69 -8.18 15.44 0.73
C MET A 69 -7.60 15.68 -0.69
N LYS A 70 -8.13 16.68 -1.42
CA LYS A 70 -7.61 17.01 -2.76
C LYS A 70 -6.24 17.67 -2.68
N ALA A 71 -5.99 18.48 -1.66
CA ALA A 71 -4.69 19.09 -1.40
C ALA A 71 -3.63 18.04 -1.06
N ASP A 72 -3.96 17.11 -0.17
CA ASP A 72 -3.06 16.00 0.19
C ASP A 72 -2.79 15.07 -0.98
N TYR A 73 -3.78 14.81 -1.84
CA TYR A 73 -3.57 14.01 -3.04
C TYR A 73 -2.66 14.70 -4.07
N LEU A 74 -2.75 16.03 -4.22
CA LEU A 74 -1.82 16.80 -5.04
C LEU A 74 -0.39 16.75 -4.46
N ARG A 75 -0.22 16.89 -3.14
CA ARG A 75 1.09 16.76 -2.48
C ARG A 75 1.68 15.37 -2.71
N TYR A 76 0.86 14.31 -2.57
CA TYR A 76 1.26 12.96 -2.92
C TYR A 76 1.82 12.89 -4.35
N MET A 77 1.09 13.41 -5.34
CA MET A 77 1.53 13.38 -6.75
C MET A 77 2.83 14.18 -6.95
N ILE A 78 2.95 15.37 -6.35
CA ILE A 78 4.13 16.22 -6.44
C ILE A 78 5.35 15.52 -5.82
N TYR A 79 5.24 14.99 -4.62
CA TYR A 79 6.35 14.34 -3.93
C TYR A 79 6.72 12.99 -4.60
N SER A 80 5.76 12.25 -5.12
CA SER A 80 6.01 11.05 -5.91
C SER A 80 6.85 11.35 -7.16
N ASN A 81 6.52 12.42 -7.90
CA ASN A 81 7.31 12.87 -9.05
C ASN A 81 8.72 13.36 -8.67
N LYS A 82 8.88 13.95 -7.49
CA LYS A 82 10.18 14.33 -6.94
C LYS A 82 10.98 13.14 -6.38
N ARG A 83 10.46 11.92 -6.47
CA ARG A 83 11.03 10.70 -5.88
C ARG A 83 11.17 10.74 -4.34
N MET A 84 10.44 11.61 -3.69
CA MET A 84 10.35 11.70 -2.22
C MET A 84 9.25 10.74 -1.73
N TYR A 85 9.57 9.45 -1.76
CA TYR A 85 8.57 8.40 -1.61
C TYR A 85 7.99 8.29 -0.20
N HIS A 86 8.76 8.61 0.86
CA HIS A 86 8.24 8.61 2.23
C HIS A 86 7.23 9.74 2.44
N LEU A 87 7.53 10.95 1.94
CA LEU A 87 6.60 12.07 1.96
C LEU A 87 5.35 11.80 1.13
N ALA A 88 5.53 11.28 -0.09
CA ALA A 88 4.41 10.87 -0.93
C ALA A 88 3.53 9.85 -0.19
N HIS A 89 4.14 8.85 0.43
CA HIS A 89 3.44 7.85 1.21
C HIS A 89 2.67 8.45 2.40
N GLU A 90 3.27 9.39 3.13
CA GLU A 90 2.62 10.06 4.27
C GLU A 90 1.36 10.83 3.83
N TYR A 91 1.43 11.58 2.73
CA TYR A 91 0.27 12.27 2.19
C TYR A 91 -0.79 11.32 1.64
N LEU A 92 -0.39 10.24 0.99
CA LEU A 92 -1.33 9.22 0.52
C LEU A 92 -2.04 8.52 1.69
N GLU A 93 -1.35 8.27 2.80
CA GLU A 93 -1.96 7.77 4.04
C GLU A 93 -2.99 8.75 4.63
N LYS A 94 -2.72 10.08 4.56
CA LYS A 94 -3.70 11.11 4.96
C LYS A 94 -4.96 11.03 4.07
N VAL A 95 -4.77 10.90 2.75
CA VAL A 95 -5.87 10.73 1.80
C VAL A 95 -6.69 9.47 2.09
N LEU A 96 -6.02 8.33 2.32
CA LEU A 96 -6.70 7.06 2.61
C LEU A 96 -7.52 7.10 3.91
N LYS A 97 -7.11 7.91 4.88
CA LYS A 97 -7.82 8.08 6.17
C LYS A 97 -8.89 9.15 6.14
N SER A 98 -9.00 9.91 5.06
CA SER A 98 -9.97 11.00 4.94
C SER A 98 -11.39 10.48 4.79
N ASP A 99 -12.32 11.02 5.58
CA ASP A 99 -13.75 10.74 5.46
C ASP A 99 -14.29 11.13 4.07
N SER A 100 -13.68 12.15 3.45
CA SER A 100 -14.03 12.59 2.09
C SER A 100 -13.77 11.52 1.02
N LEU A 101 -12.79 10.62 1.23
CA LEU A 101 -12.55 9.51 0.32
C LEU A 101 -13.66 8.46 0.41
N GLN A 102 -14.20 8.22 1.60
CA GLN A 102 -15.28 7.25 1.79
C GLN A 102 -16.58 7.68 1.11
N THR A 103 -16.79 8.99 0.98
CA THR A 103 -17.95 9.60 0.31
C THR A 103 -17.67 9.94 -1.16
N ALA A 104 -16.44 9.73 -1.64
CA ALA A 104 -16.05 9.98 -3.01
C ALA A 104 -16.73 9.00 -4.00
N PRO A 105 -16.84 9.36 -5.29
CA PRO A 105 -17.29 8.42 -6.30
C PRO A 105 -16.45 7.13 -6.27
N PRO A 106 -17.07 5.94 -6.38
CA PRO A 106 -16.37 4.66 -6.29
C PRO A 106 -15.16 4.53 -7.23
N THR A 107 -15.21 5.18 -8.39
CA THR A 107 -14.12 5.20 -9.37
C THR A 107 -12.88 5.91 -8.84
N LEU A 108 -13.06 7.06 -8.17
CA LEU A 108 -11.96 7.82 -7.58
C LEU A 108 -11.37 7.10 -6.37
N GLU A 109 -12.22 6.58 -5.50
CA GLU A 109 -11.79 5.78 -4.34
C GLU A 109 -10.95 4.59 -4.77
N ILE A 110 -11.42 3.81 -5.77
CA ILE A 110 -10.70 2.65 -6.30
C ILE A 110 -9.38 3.07 -6.95
N GLN A 111 -9.36 4.18 -7.70
CA GLN A 111 -8.14 4.68 -8.32
C GLN A 111 -7.08 5.00 -7.25
N ILE A 112 -7.42 5.78 -6.24
CA ILE A 112 -6.50 6.16 -5.16
C ILE A 112 -6.00 4.93 -4.40
N LYS A 113 -6.90 4.00 -4.08
CA LYS A 113 -6.52 2.74 -3.42
C LYS A 113 -5.60 1.87 -4.28
N ASN A 114 -5.78 1.83 -5.59
CA ASN A 114 -4.87 1.11 -6.51
C ASN A 114 -3.47 1.76 -6.56
N GLU A 115 -3.38 3.08 -6.55
CA GLU A 115 -2.10 3.78 -6.47
C GLU A 115 -1.36 3.45 -5.17
N ALA A 116 -2.08 3.50 -4.03
CA ALA A 116 -1.54 3.12 -2.74
C ALA A 116 -1.11 1.65 -2.68
N LEU A 117 -1.92 0.74 -3.23
CA LEU A 117 -1.60 -0.68 -3.33
C LEU A 117 -0.28 -0.90 -4.08
N ASN A 118 -0.08 -0.21 -5.21
CA ASN A 118 1.16 -0.31 -5.96
C ASN A 118 2.38 0.17 -5.15
N ILE A 119 2.25 1.25 -4.39
CA ILE A 119 3.31 1.74 -3.51
C ILE A 119 3.63 0.72 -2.43
N TYR A 120 2.60 0.16 -1.76
CA TYR A 120 2.80 -0.86 -0.73
C TYR A 120 3.43 -2.15 -1.29
N MET A 121 3.09 -2.53 -2.53
CA MET A 121 3.76 -3.65 -3.21
C MET A 121 5.24 -3.36 -3.45
N LEU A 122 5.58 -2.15 -3.91
CA LEU A 122 6.95 -1.72 -4.15
C LEU A 122 7.77 -1.67 -2.85
N SER A 123 7.16 -1.22 -1.76
CA SER A 123 7.79 -1.15 -0.43
C SER A 123 7.81 -2.48 0.31
N ALA A 124 7.27 -3.57 -0.29
CA ALA A 124 7.08 -4.87 0.33
C ALA A 124 6.20 -4.83 1.62
N GLU A 125 5.33 -3.82 1.73
CA GLU A 125 4.33 -3.70 2.79
C GLU A 125 3.09 -4.55 2.47
N TYR A 126 3.32 -5.86 2.26
CA TYR A 126 2.31 -6.79 1.75
C TYR A 126 1.02 -6.83 2.57
N GLN A 127 1.09 -6.50 3.84
CA GLN A 127 -0.09 -6.46 4.71
C GLN A 127 -1.04 -5.33 4.32
N LYS A 128 -0.52 -4.12 4.15
CA LYS A 128 -1.32 -2.97 3.71
C LYS A 128 -1.81 -3.16 2.27
N ALA A 129 -0.94 -3.71 1.40
CA ALA A 129 -1.33 -4.05 0.04
C ALA A 129 -2.50 -5.05 0.02
N MET A 130 -2.46 -6.10 0.83
CA MET A 130 -3.53 -7.10 0.96
C MET A 130 -4.83 -6.44 1.43
N GLN A 131 -4.73 -5.57 2.41
CA GLN A 131 -5.87 -4.84 2.93
C GLN A 131 -6.56 -4.03 1.82
N LEU A 132 -5.81 -3.21 1.09
CA LEU A 132 -6.37 -2.39 0.01
C LEU A 132 -6.91 -3.24 -1.14
N ALA A 133 -6.19 -4.29 -1.55
CA ALA A 133 -6.65 -5.19 -2.60
C ALA A 133 -8.01 -5.80 -2.27
N THR A 134 -8.23 -6.16 -1.00
CA THR A 134 -9.50 -6.72 -0.56
C THR A 134 -10.60 -5.66 -0.47
N GLU A 135 -10.28 -4.45 -0.02
CA GLU A 135 -11.25 -3.34 -0.05
C GLU A 135 -11.68 -2.99 -1.47
N ILE A 136 -10.73 -2.98 -2.42
CA ILE A 136 -11.03 -2.75 -3.84
C ILE A 136 -11.91 -3.87 -4.37
N GLN A 137 -11.59 -5.14 -4.05
CA GLN A 137 -12.39 -6.30 -4.44
C GLN A 137 -13.82 -6.18 -3.93
N ASP A 138 -14.00 -5.90 -2.64
CA ASP A 138 -15.33 -5.81 -2.02
C ASP A 138 -16.15 -4.66 -2.63
N LYS A 139 -15.52 -3.51 -2.84
CA LYS A 139 -16.16 -2.36 -3.48
C LYS A 139 -16.55 -2.65 -4.91
N ALA A 140 -15.66 -3.26 -5.68
CA ALA A 140 -15.90 -3.65 -7.07
C ALA A 140 -17.05 -4.66 -7.18
N LYS A 141 -17.09 -5.64 -6.28
CA LYS A 141 -18.17 -6.63 -6.19
C LYS A 141 -19.52 -5.97 -5.86
N GLN A 142 -19.56 -5.06 -4.88
CA GLN A 142 -20.77 -4.34 -4.50
C GLN A 142 -21.31 -3.46 -5.64
N THR A 143 -20.42 -2.89 -6.43
CA THR A 143 -20.78 -2.00 -7.55
C THR A 143 -20.91 -2.72 -8.89
N GLY A 144 -20.76 -4.06 -8.92
CA GLY A 144 -20.86 -4.87 -10.12
C GLY A 144 -19.75 -4.66 -11.15
N GLN A 145 -18.61 -4.12 -10.72
CA GLN A 145 -17.46 -3.81 -11.58
C GLN A 145 -16.56 -5.04 -11.76
N LYS A 146 -17.04 -6.03 -12.53
CA LYS A 146 -16.44 -7.34 -12.73
C LYS A 146 -14.94 -7.30 -13.08
N ARG A 147 -14.52 -6.41 -13.97
CA ARG A 147 -13.12 -6.25 -14.35
C ARG A 147 -12.25 -5.86 -13.15
N ILE A 148 -12.68 -4.86 -12.40
CA ILE A 148 -11.92 -4.35 -11.23
C ILE A 148 -11.87 -5.41 -10.13
N GLU A 149 -12.95 -6.14 -9.90
CA GLU A 149 -12.97 -7.27 -8.96
C GLU A 149 -11.94 -8.34 -9.35
N SER A 150 -11.89 -8.70 -10.63
CA SER A 150 -10.91 -9.65 -11.16
C SER A 150 -9.47 -9.12 -11.04
N ASP A 151 -9.22 -7.85 -11.38
CA ASP A 151 -7.90 -7.21 -11.24
C ASP A 151 -7.45 -7.24 -9.76
N ALA A 152 -8.34 -6.96 -8.81
CA ALA A 152 -8.07 -7.02 -7.38
C ALA A 152 -7.76 -8.45 -6.90
N LEU A 153 -8.52 -9.45 -7.33
CA LEU A 153 -8.23 -10.87 -7.05
C LEU A 153 -6.86 -11.28 -7.57
N PHE A 154 -6.49 -10.82 -8.77
CA PHE A 154 -5.18 -11.08 -9.33
C PHE A 154 -4.07 -10.44 -8.48
N GLN A 155 -4.27 -9.21 -7.97
CA GLN A 155 -3.33 -8.56 -7.06
C GLN A 155 -3.21 -9.32 -5.73
N ILE A 156 -4.32 -9.78 -5.15
CA ILE A 156 -4.30 -10.64 -3.94
C ILE A 156 -3.47 -11.89 -4.19
N GLY A 157 -3.68 -12.55 -5.32
CA GLY A 157 -2.88 -13.71 -5.72
C GLY A 157 -1.39 -13.37 -5.88
N THR A 158 -1.08 -12.22 -6.47
CA THR A 158 0.29 -11.73 -6.61
C THR A 158 0.94 -11.47 -5.25
N ILE A 159 0.22 -10.86 -4.30
CA ILE A 159 0.70 -10.64 -2.93
C ILE A 159 1.03 -11.98 -2.24
N TYR A 160 0.14 -12.97 -2.33
CA TYR A 160 0.42 -14.29 -1.78
C TYR A 160 1.64 -14.95 -2.42
N ARG A 161 1.83 -14.76 -3.73
CA ARG A 161 2.99 -15.27 -4.46
C ARG A 161 4.31 -14.64 -3.97
N GLU A 162 4.33 -13.33 -3.76
CA GLU A 162 5.50 -12.63 -3.22
C GLU A 162 5.83 -13.07 -1.78
N GLN A 163 4.82 -13.50 -1.02
CA GLN A 163 4.98 -14.09 0.32
C GLN A 163 5.36 -15.58 0.30
N GLY A 164 5.47 -16.20 -0.88
CA GLY A 164 5.79 -17.62 -1.02
C GLY A 164 4.61 -18.58 -0.75
N LEU A 165 3.39 -18.08 -0.63
CA LEU A 165 2.17 -18.86 -0.37
C LEU A 165 1.54 -19.30 -1.70
N LEU A 166 2.24 -20.19 -2.43
CA LEU A 166 1.96 -20.52 -3.83
C LEU A 166 0.55 -21.10 -4.05
N ASP A 167 0.07 -21.99 -3.21
CA ASP A 167 -1.26 -22.62 -3.36
C ASP A 167 -2.38 -21.58 -3.26
N LYS A 168 -2.23 -20.60 -2.35
CA LYS A 168 -3.17 -19.48 -2.25
C LYS A 168 -3.07 -18.58 -3.46
N ALA A 169 -1.86 -18.25 -3.87
CA ALA A 169 -1.61 -17.44 -5.06
C ALA A 169 -2.31 -18.01 -6.29
N ASP A 170 -2.07 -19.31 -6.55
CA ASP A 170 -2.68 -20.00 -7.70
C ASP A 170 -4.21 -20.02 -7.62
N THR A 171 -4.77 -20.13 -6.43
CA THR A 171 -6.22 -20.10 -6.24
C THR A 171 -6.81 -18.76 -6.64
N TYR A 172 -6.28 -17.66 -6.12
CA TYR A 172 -6.78 -16.31 -6.41
C TYR A 172 -6.54 -15.90 -7.86
N ILE A 173 -5.36 -16.21 -8.41
CA ILE A 173 -5.05 -15.92 -9.82
C ILE A 173 -5.99 -16.69 -10.75
N ARG A 174 -6.27 -17.95 -10.45
CA ARG A 174 -7.22 -18.76 -11.23
C ARG A 174 -8.62 -18.17 -11.17
N GLN A 175 -9.09 -17.76 -9.99
CA GLN A 175 -10.39 -17.11 -9.83
C GLN A 175 -10.48 -15.83 -10.68
N ALA A 176 -9.45 -14.98 -10.62
CA ALA A 176 -9.39 -13.76 -11.41
C ALA A 176 -9.51 -14.06 -12.92
N ILE A 177 -8.73 -14.99 -13.44
CA ILE A 177 -8.75 -15.38 -14.84
C ILE A 177 -10.13 -15.94 -15.24
N GLN A 178 -10.68 -16.88 -14.47
CA GLN A 178 -11.98 -17.49 -14.74
C GLN A 178 -13.13 -16.47 -14.81
N MET A 179 -13.04 -15.41 -14.02
CA MET A 179 -14.05 -14.34 -14.07
C MET A 179 -14.11 -13.67 -15.45
N LEU A 180 -13.00 -13.53 -16.16
CA LEU A 180 -12.93 -12.78 -17.43
C LEU A 180 -12.83 -13.67 -18.66
N GLU A 181 -12.57 -14.97 -18.52
CA GLU A 181 -12.24 -15.90 -19.61
C GLU A 181 -13.29 -15.91 -20.73
N ASN A 182 -14.57 -15.80 -20.37
CA ASN A 182 -15.67 -15.80 -21.34
C ASN A 182 -16.18 -14.40 -21.73
N SER A 183 -15.44 -13.35 -21.39
CA SER A 183 -15.84 -11.99 -21.70
C SER A 183 -15.75 -11.68 -23.20
N ASN A 184 -16.63 -10.78 -23.67
CA ASN A 184 -16.54 -10.12 -24.97
C ASN A 184 -16.30 -8.61 -24.82
N ASN A 185 -16.00 -8.13 -23.61
CA ASN A 185 -15.68 -6.73 -23.36
C ASN A 185 -14.18 -6.51 -23.56
N ILE A 186 -13.81 -5.62 -24.47
CA ILE A 186 -12.41 -5.33 -24.82
C ILE A 186 -11.57 -4.94 -23.60
N ARG A 187 -12.12 -4.17 -22.65
CA ARG A 187 -11.39 -3.76 -21.44
C ARG A 187 -11.14 -4.95 -20.50
N GLU A 188 -12.08 -5.87 -20.41
CA GLU A 188 -11.93 -7.10 -19.63
C GLU A 188 -10.90 -8.04 -20.27
N LEU A 189 -10.95 -8.18 -21.61
CA LEU A 189 -9.98 -8.96 -22.36
C LEU A 189 -8.57 -8.34 -22.25
N ALA A 190 -8.44 -7.01 -22.21
CA ALA A 190 -7.17 -6.33 -21.98
C ALA A 190 -6.59 -6.65 -20.58
N SER A 191 -7.41 -6.63 -19.52
CA SER A 191 -7.00 -7.07 -18.19
C SER A 191 -6.54 -8.54 -18.19
N LEU A 192 -7.28 -9.41 -18.84
CA LEU A 192 -6.95 -10.84 -18.95
C LEU A 192 -5.63 -11.05 -19.75
N THR A 193 -5.43 -10.30 -20.82
CA THR A 193 -4.18 -10.31 -21.61
C THR A 193 -2.98 -9.92 -20.74
N PHE A 194 -3.14 -8.91 -19.87
CA PHE A 194 -2.13 -8.52 -18.90
C PHE A 194 -1.84 -9.64 -17.90
N MET A 195 -2.89 -10.25 -17.31
CA MET A 195 -2.73 -11.37 -16.37
C MET A 195 -1.95 -12.52 -16.96
N TYR A 196 -2.26 -12.91 -18.20
CA TYR A 196 -1.51 -13.94 -18.91
C TYR A 196 -0.05 -13.51 -19.17
N GLY A 197 0.20 -12.24 -19.51
CA GLY A 197 1.56 -11.71 -19.65
C GLY A 197 2.39 -11.84 -18.38
N GLN A 198 1.79 -11.53 -17.22
CA GLN A 198 2.44 -11.70 -15.91
C GLN A 198 2.70 -13.18 -15.58
N GLN A 199 1.75 -14.06 -15.90
CA GLN A 199 1.95 -15.50 -15.71
C GLN A 199 3.06 -16.07 -16.60
N MET A 200 3.11 -15.66 -17.87
CA MET A 200 4.20 -16.02 -18.79
C MET A 200 5.57 -15.63 -18.21
N ALA A 201 5.69 -14.38 -17.74
CA ALA A 201 6.93 -13.89 -17.14
C ALA A 201 7.31 -14.68 -15.88
N HIS A 202 6.32 -14.98 -15.02
CA HIS A 202 6.52 -15.76 -13.82
C HIS A 202 7.04 -17.18 -14.12
N TYR A 203 6.40 -17.91 -15.02
CA TYR A 203 6.83 -19.26 -15.38
C TYR A 203 8.19 -19.28 -16.05
N TYR A 204 8.48 -18.29 -16.92
CA TYR A 204 9.79 -18.16 -17.53
C TYR A 204 10.88 -17.91 -16.47
N TYR A 205 10.64 -17.03 -15.51
CA TYR A 205 11.57 -16.78 -14.40
C TYR A 205 11.82 -18.03 -13.55
N LYS A 206 10.78 -18.84 -13.32
CA LYS A 206 10.87 -20.14 -12.63
C LYS A 206 11.51 -21.24 -13.49
N LYS A 207 11.89 -20.95 -14.73
CA LYS A 207 12.41 -21.92 -15.73
C LYS A 207 11.39 -23.02 -16.10
N GLU A 208 10.11 -22.75 -15.88
CA GLU A 208 8.99 -23.61 -16.27
C GLU A 208 8.54 -23.24 -17.69
N ILE A 209 9.46 -23.43 -18.67
CA ILE A 209 9.30 -22.91 -20.03
C ILE A 209 8.04 -23.45 -20.73
N ASP A 210 7.69 -24.72 -20.49
CA ASP A 210 6.50 -25.33 -21.08
C ASP A 210 5.22 -24.62 -20.64
N LYS A 211 5.12 -24.30 -19.35
CA LYS A 211 3.95 -23.55 -18.85
C LYS A 211 3.93 -22.11 -19.37
N ALA A 212 5.10 -21.47 -19.50
CA ALA A 212 5.17 -20.13 -20.10
C ALA A 212 4.66 -20.13 -21.54
N ILE A 213 5.02 -21.14 -22.33
CA ILE A 213 4.54 -21.32 -23.69
C ILE A 213 3.03 -21.61 -23.72
N GLU A 214 2.51 -22.52 -22.88
CA GLU A 214 1.10 -22.83 -22.80
C GLU A 214 0.24 -21.58 -22.52
N VAL A 215 0.68 -20.76 -21.56
CA VAL A 215 -0.02 -19.50 -21.24
C VAL A 215 0.10 -18.51 -22.39
N GLY A 216 1.25 -18.47 -23.08
CA GLY A 216 1.45 -17.66 -24.28
C GLY A 216 0.50 -18.01 -25.40
N GLU A 217 0.26 -19.31 -25.66
CA GLU A 217 -0.70 -19.79 -26.64
C GLU A 217 -2.16 -19.44 -26.27
N LYS A 218 -2.49 -19.45 -24.98
CA LYS A 218 -3.79 -18.95 -24.48
C LYS A 218 -3.92 -17.44 -24.70
N ARG A 219 -2.84 -16.68 -24.43
CA ARG A 219 -2.80 -15.24 -24.67
C ARG A 219 -2.95 -14.89 -26.14
N GLU A 220 -2.34 -15.67 -27.04
CA GLU A 220 -2.48 -15.48 -28.48
C GLU A 220 -3.94 -15.57 -28.91
N LYS A 221 -4.63 -16.66 -28.55
CA LYS A 221 -6.07 -16.84 -28.84
C LYS A 221 -6.93 -15.69 -28.29
N LEU A 222 -6.53 -15.13 -27.15
CA LEU A 222 -7.22 -13.99 -26.57
C LEU A 222 -7.03 -12.71 -27.39
N ILE A 223 -5.82 -12.47 -27.89
CA ILE A 223 -5.50 -11.34 -28.75
C ILE A 223 -6.21 -11.50 -30.10
N ASP A 224 -6.25 -12.72 -30.67
CA ASP A 224 -7.02 -13.03 -31.87
C ASP A 224 -8.50 -12.66 -31.69
N LYS A 225 -9.09 -13.07 -30.56
CA LYS A 225 -10.47 -12.72 -30.20
C LYS A 225 -10.67 -11.21 -30.11
N MET A 226 -9.70 -10.47 -29.54
CA MET A 226 -9.77 -9.01 -29.45
C MET A 226 -9.69 -8.35 -30.84
N ALA A 227 -8.88 -8.91 -31.74
CA ALA A 227 -8.78 -8.45 -33.12
C ALA A 227 -10.10 -8.65 -33.89
N GLU A 228 -10.75 -9.81 -33.70
CA GLU A 228 -12.04 -10.13 -34.31
C GLU A 228 -13.18 -9.26 -33.78
N LEU A 229 -13.23 -9.01 -32.48
CA LEU A 229 -14.27 -8.18 -31.86
C LEU A 229 -14.17 -6.71 -32.28
N GLY A 230 -12.97 -6.23 -32.54
CA GLY A 230 -12.73 -4.80 -32.77
C GLY A 230 -12.96 -3.92 -31.53
N GLY A 231 -12.93 -2.60 -31.73
CA GLY A 231 -13.19 -1.63 -30.65
C GLY A 231 -12.03 -1.39 -29.68
N ALA A 232 -10.88 -2.05 -29.86
CA ALA A 232 -9.65 -1.70 -29.15
C ALA A 232 -9.08 -0.36 -29.70
N PRO A 233 -8.34 0.40 -28.87
CA PRO A 233 -7.63 1.58 -29.36
C PRO A 233 -6.73 1.25 -30.55
N SER A 234 -6.55 2.23 -31.44
CA SER A 234 -5.69 2.04 -32.63
C SER A 234 -4.28 1.61 -32.21
N GLY A 235 -3.76 0.56 -32.86
CA GLY A 235 -2.43 0.00 -32.56
C GLY A 235 -2.35 -0.91 -31.35
N TYR A 236 -3.36 -0.93 -30.46
CA TYR A 236 -3.30 -1.72 -29.21
C TYR A 236 -3.13 -3.23 -29.45
N VAL A 237 -3.93 -3.79 -30.36
CA VAL A 237 -3.87 -5.22 -30.70
C VAL A 237 -2.51 -5.58 -31.31
N ASP A 238 -2.01 -4.77 -32.21
CA ASP A 238 -0.68 -4.94 -32.82
C ASP A 238 0.43 -4.92 -31.77
N GLU A 239 0.36 -3.98 -30.82
CA GLU A 239 1.27 -3.90 -29.69
C GLU A 239 1.22 -5.17 -28.82
N GLN A 240 0.02 -5.70 -28.54
CA GLN A 240 -0.13 -6.94 -27.77
C GLN A 240 0.48 -8.15 -28.50
N TYR A 241 0.35 -8.24 -29.82
CA TYR A 241 1.05 -9.25 -30.62
C TYR A 241 2.56 -9.05 -30.56
N GLY A 242 3.04 -7.81 -30.64
CA GLY A 242 4.45 -7.50 -30.50
C GLY A 242 5.04 -8.00 -29.19
N PHE A 243 4.41 -7.64 -28.07
CA PHE A 243 4.83 -8.14 -26.76
C PHE A 243 4.75 -9.66 -26.63
N LEU A 244 3.72 -10.28 -27.20
CA LEU A 244 3.55 -11.73 -27.14
C LEU A 244 4.66 -12.42 -27.94
N PHE A 245 4.85 -12.07 -29.21
CA PHE A 245 5.76 -12.80 -30.11
C PHE A 245 7.23 -12.59 -29.73
N SER A 246 7.61 -11.39 -29.22
CA SER A 246 8.95 -11.16 -28.68
C SER A 246 9.28 -12.14 -27.54
N LYS A 247 8.36 -12.35 -26.60
CA LYS A 247 8.55 -13.27 -25.47
C LYS A 247 8.47 -14.73 -25.91
N MET A 248 7.51 -15.09 -26.75
CA MET A 248 7.38 -16.47 -27.25
C MET A 248 8.59 -16.93 -28.04
N ALA A 249 9.20 -16.06 -28.86
CA ALA A 249 10.45 -16.37 -29.57
C ALA A 249 11.58 -16.72 -28.58
N VAL A 250 11.71 -15.97 -27.49
CA VAL A 250 12.67 -16.26 -26.41
C VAL A 250 12.35 -17.62 -25.76
N PHE A 251 11.08 -17.91 -25.47
CA PHE A 251 10.68 -19.15 -24.80
C PHE A 251 10.94 -20.38 -25.68
N TYR A 252 10.57 -20.33 -26.98
CA TYR A 252 10.85 -21.41 -27.90
C TYR A 252 12.36 -21.63 -28.07
N TYR A 253 13.14 -20.55 -28.13
CA TYR A 253 14.60 -20.66 -28.21
C TYR A 253 15.19 -21.31 -26.95
N ALA A 254 14.74 -20.87 -25.76
CA ALA A 254 15.16 -21.45 -24.49
C ALA A 254 14.77 -22.94 -24.34
N LYS A 255 13.69 -23.36 -24.99
CA LYS A 255 13.27 -24.78 -25.09
C LYS A 255 14.09 -25.58 -26.10
N GLY A 256 14.96 -24.93 -26.89
CA GLY A 256 15.71 -25.56 -27.95
C GLY A 256 14.99 -25.67 -29.31
N GLN A 257 13.79 -25.12 -29.44
CA GLN A 257 12.96 -25.10 -30.66
C GLN A 257 13.35 -23.90 -31.55
N LYS A 258 14.57 -23.92 -32.09
CA LYS A 258 15.16 -22.76 -32.76
C LYS A 258 14.38 -22.33 -34.01
N GLU A 259 13.86 -23.28 -34.78
CA GLU A 259 13.07 -23.02 -35.98
C GLU A 259 11.77 -22.31 -35.64
N LYS A 260 11.05 -22.81 -34.64
CA LYS A 260 9.80 -22.20 -34.15
C LYS A 260 10.05 -20.83 -33.52
N ALA A 261 11.18 -20.65 -32.83
CA ALA A 261 11.60 -19.36 -32.30
C ALA A 261 11.82 -18.33 -33.42
N ALA A 262 12.50 -18.73 -34.49
CA ALA A 262 12.75 -17.86 -35.63
C ALA A 262 11.46 -17.50 -36.37
N GLU A 263 10.57 -18.47 -36.61
CA GLU A 263 9.24 -18.23 -37.18
C GLU A 263 8.41 -17.25 -36.35
N THR A 264 8.41 -17.43 -35.02
CA THR A 264 7.70 -16.54 -34.10
C THR A 264 8.31 -15.13 -34.12
N PHE A 265 9.63 -15.02 -34.22
CA PHE A 265 10.31 -13.74 -34.34
C PHE A 265 10.02 -13.04 -35.68
N GLU A 266 9.84 -13.79 -36.77
CA GLU A 266 9.36 -13.24 -38.05
C GLU A 266 7.92 -12.68 -37.93
N ARG A 267 7.06 -13.34 -37.15
CA ARG A 267 5.73 -12.79 -36.84
C ARG A 267 5.82 -11.49 -36.05
N TYR A 268 6.77 -11.43 -35.09
CA TYR A 268 7.08 -10.21 -34.35
C TYR A 268 7.50 -9.08 -35.31
N ASN A 269 8.42 -9.33 -36.25
CA ASN A 269 8.92 -8.34 -37.19
C ASN A 269 7.82 -7.77 -38.12
N LYS A 270 6.71 -8.50 -38.30
CA LYS A 270 5.56 -8.06 -39.09
C LYS A 270 4.65 -7.09 -38.34
N THR A 271 4.79 -6.94 -37.03
CA THR A 271 4.01 -5.99 -36.25
C THR A 271 4.54 -4.55 -36.46
N GLN A 272 3.62 -3.56 -36.43
CA GLN A 272 4.02 -2.16 -36.44
C GLN A 272 4.79 -1.80 -35.17
N PHE A 273 4.42 -2.42 -34.05
CA PHE A 273 5.10 -2.25 -32.77
C PHE A 273 6.60 -2.55 -32.85
N SER A 274 7.02 -3.58 -33.60
CA SER A 274 8.43 -3.94 -33.77
C SER A 274 9.30 -2.80 -34.36
N GLN A 275 8.69 -1.84 -35.05
CA GLN A 275 9.36 -0.68 -35.63
C GLN A 275 9.45 0.52 -34.68
N THR A 276 8.72 0.48 -33.56
CA THR A 276 8.78 1.52 -32.54
C THR A 276 10.07 1.39 -31.71
N PRO A 277 10.52 2.46 -31.01
CA PRO A 277 11.64 2.36 -30.06
C PRO A 277 11.43 1.23 -29.03
N ASN A 278 10.27 1.17 -28.39
CA ASN A 278 9.94 0.11 -27.43
C ASN A 278 10.03 -1.29 -28.07
N GLY A 279 9.55 -1.45 -29.30
CA GLY A 279 9.65 -2.70 -30.03
C GLY A 279 11.10 -3.08 -30.33
N LYS A 280 11.95 -2.13 -30.73
CA LYS A 280 13.39 -2.42 -30.93
C LYS A 280 14.03 -2.93 -29.64
N GLY A 281 13.68 -2.33 -28.49
CA GLY A 281 14.12 -2.80 -27.17
C GLY A 281 13.64 -4.22 -26.85
N GLU A 282 12.41 -4.55 -27.18
CA GLU A 282 11.84 -5.90 -26.96
C GLU A 282 12.52 -6.99 -27.82
N ALA A 283 12.93 -6.67 -29.05
CA ALA A 283 13.64 -7.59 -29.94
C ALA A 283 14.99 -8.06 -29.37
N LEU A 284 15.67 -7.23 -28.60
CA LEU A 284 17.03 -7.47 -28.12
C LEU A 284 17.17 -8.78 -27.36
N ASN A 285 16.16 -9.17 -26.57
CA ASN A 285 16.23 -10.40 -25.77
C ASN A 285 16.38 -11.65 -26.66
N TYR A 286 15.60 -11.72 -27.73
CA TYR A 286 15.69 -12.83 -28.66
C TYR A 286 16.95 -12.76 -29.52
N LEU A 287 17.29 -11.58 -30.06
CA LEU A 287 18.43 -11.39 -30.95
C LEU A 287 19.74 -11.75 -30.26
N ILE A 288 19.94 -11.31 -29.03
CA ILE A 288 21.14 -11.64 -28.23
C ILE A 288 21.17 -13.15 -27.93
N LEU A 289 20.06 -13.72 -27.50
CA LEU A 289 19.98 -15.15 -27.18
C LEU A 289 20.22 -16.02 -28.41
N ALA A 290 19.77 -15.60 -29.58
CA ALA A 290 19.95 -16.29 -30.85
C ALA A 290 21.32 -16.07 -31.48
N GLY A 291 22.18 -15.24 -30.89
CA GLY A 291 23.53 -14.92 -31.43
C GLY A 291 23.50 -13.95 -32.63
N LYS A 292 22.38 -13.26 -32.86
CA LYS A 292 22.19 -12.30 -33.95
C LYS A 292 22.66 -10.90 -33.50
N TYR A 293 23.94 -10.81 -33.17
CA TYR A 293 24.48 -9.62 -32.49
C TYR A 293 24.51 -8.37 -33.37
N ASP A 294 24.70 -8.53 -34.71
CA ASP A 294 24.67 -7.39 -35.64
C ASP A 294 23.26 -6.79 -35.75
N GLU A 295 22.22 -7.64 -35.81
CA GLU A 295 20.82 -7.19 -35.78
C GLU A 295 20.49 -6.52 -34.44
N ALA A 296 20.96 -7.08 -33.33
CA ALA A 296 20.80 -6.52 -32.01
C ALA A 296 21.47 -5.15 -31.86
N ALA A 297 22.68 -4.99 -32.40
CA ALA A 297 23.39 -3.73 -32.42
C ALA A 297 22.62 -2.64 -33.17
N ASN A 298 22.02 -2.97 -34.34
CA ASN A 298 21.22 -2.05 -35.12
C ASN A 298 19.91 -1.61 -34.36
N CYS A 299 19.28 -2.52 -33.64
CA CYS A 299 18.15 -2.18 -32.78
C CYS A 299 18.57 -1.19 -31.67
N LEU A 300 19.76 -1.37 -31.11
CA LEU A 300 20.23 -0.59 -29.97
C LEU A 300 20.65 0.85 -30.35
N VAL A 301 21.03 1.10 -31.61
CA VAL A 301 21.37 2.45 -32.11
C VAL A 301 20.17 3.42 -31.99
N GLN A 302 18.95 2.95 -32.22
CA GLN A 302 17.75 3.78 -32.09
C GLN A 302 17.39 4.05 -30.63
N GLU A 303 17.69 3.12 -29.75
CA GLU A 303 17.56 3.31 -28.29
C GLU A 303 18.58 4.31 -27.74
N GLU A 304 19.73 4.48 -28.38
CA GLU A 304 20.78 5.40 -27.94
C GLU A 304 20.32 6.85 -27.94
N GLU A 305 19.57 7.28 -28.95
CA GLU A 305 18.99 8.61 -29.03
C GLU A 305 17.93 8.84 -27.94
N PHE A 306 17.10 7.84 -27.67
CA PHE A 306 16.09 7.92 -26.62
C PHE A 306 16.71 7.96 -25.21
N VAL A 307 17.72 7.13 -24.97
CA VAL A 307 18.36 7.01 -23.65
C VAL A 307 19.31 8.19 -23.38
N SER A 308 19.94 8.76 -24.41
CA SER A 308 20.82 9.94 -24.25
C SER A 308 20.07 11.21 -23.86
N ASN A 309 18.79 11.30 -24.15
CA ASN A 309 17.91 12.40 -23.74
C ASN A 309 17.32 12.21 -22.34
N GLN A 310 17.59 11.09 -21.68
CA GLN A 310 17.16 10.81 -20.33
C GLN A 310 18.30 10.99 -19.31
N ASP A 311 17.96 10.89 -18.02
CA ASP A 311 18.94 10.87 -16.94
C ASP A 311 19.91 9.69 -17.12
N SER A 312 21.18 10.01 -17.40
CA SER A 312 22.24 9.01 -17.59
C SER A 312 22.59 8.22 -16.30
N ILE A 313 22.11 8.68 -15.14
CA ILE A 313 22.25 7.97 -13.86
C ILE A 313 20.92 7.28 -13.58
N SER A 314 20.56 6.27 -14.35
CA SER A 314 19.30 5.56 -14.23
C SER A 314 19.42 4.05 -14.47
N ASN A 315 18.50 3.28 -13.93
CA ASN A 315 18.42 1.85 -14.19
C ASN A 315 18.17 1.55 -15.68
N ASN A 316 17.49 2.44 -16.41
CA ASN A 316 17.31 2.32 -17.86
C ASN A 316 18.64 2.41 -18.60
N PHE A 317 19.54 3.31 -18.15
CA PHE A 317 20.86 3.42 -18.74
C PHE A 317 21.76 2.22 -18.40
N ILE A 318 21.63 1.65 -17.18
CA ILE A 318 22.30 0.38 -16.83
C ILE A 318 21.79 -0.76 -17.73
N TRP A 319 20.47 -0.84 -17.94
CA TRP A 319 19.89 -1.84 -18.85
C TRP A 319 20.45 -1.69 -20.26
N TYR A 320 20.50 -0.47 -20.79
CA TYR A 320 21.09 -0.19 -22.10
C TYR A 320 22.56 -0.60 -22.20
N LEU A 321 23.40 -0.23 -21.23
CA LEU A 321 24.81 -0.63 -21.20
C LEU A 321 24.99 -2.14 -21.05
N THR A 322 24.09 -2.81 -20.33
CA THR A 322 24.11 -4.27 -20.20
C THR A 322 23.90 -4.91 -21.56
N ARG A 323 22.96 -4.42 -22.38
CA ARG A 323 22.74 -4.91 -23.74
C ARG A 323 23.95 -4.62 -24.64
N LYS A 324 24.58 -3.44 -24.54
CA LYS A 324 25.84 -3.14 -25.24
C LYS A 324 26.94 -4.12 -24.85
N ALA A 325 27.08 -4.44 -23.58
CA ALA A 325 28.09 -5.40 -23.11
C ALA A 325 27.85 -6.80 -23.66
N ASP A 326 26.59 -7.28 -23.63
CA ASP A 326 26.21 -8.60 -24.12
C ASP A 326 26.47 -8.72 -25.64
N ILE A 327 26.09 -7.69 -26.40
CA ILE A 327 26.32 -7.62 -27.87
C ILE A 327 27.83 -7.58 -28.18
N ALA A 328 28.58 -6.72 -27.48
CA ALA A 328 30.03 -6.62 -27.70
C ALA A 328 30.76 -7.93 -27.38
N ALA A 329 30.35 -8.61 -26.32
CA ALA A 329 30.88 -9.93 -25.97
C ALA A 329 30.57 -10.98 -27.06
N GLY A 330 29.34 -10.98 -27.57
CA GLY A 330 28.92 -11.87 -28.64
C GLY A 330 29.62 -11.64 -29.95
N LEU A 331 29.97 -10.40 -30.27
CA LEU A 331 30.78 -10.01 -31.45
C LEU A 331 32.28 -10.25 -31.22
N GLY A 332 32.71 -10.84 -30.08
CA GLY A 332 34.09 -11.09 -29.75
C GLY A 332 34.88 -9.85 -29.29
N ASN A 333 34.25 -8.70 -29.14
CA ASN A 333 34.90 -7.48 -28.65
C ASN A 333 34.90 -7.44 -27.11
N CYS A 334 35.70 -8.34 -26.51
CA CYS A 334 35.82 -8.49 -25.07
C CYS A 334 36.27 -7.19 -24.37
N LYS A 335 37.09 -6.36 -25.02
CA LYS A 335 37.54 -5.09 -24.46
C LYS A 335 36.41 -4.10 -24.31
N ALA A 336 35.55 -3.96 -25.32
CA ALA A 336 34.37 -3.10 -25.26
C ALA A 336 33.37 -3.64 -24.22
N ALA A 337 33.12 -4.95 -24.19
CA ALA A 337 32.25 -5.58 -23.22
C ALA A 337 32.71 -5.30 -21.79
N LEU A 338 34.01 -5.40 -21.51
CA LEU A 338 34.56 -5.09 -20.19
C LEU A 338 34.37 -3.61 -19.83
N ASN A 339 34.67 -2.70 -20.75
CA ASN A 339 34.46 -1.26 -20.56
C ASN A 339 32.98 -0.92 -20.20
N TYR A 340 32.03 -1.56 -20.87
CA TYR A 340 30.61 -1.35 -20.52
C TYR A 340 30.27 -1.89 -19.14
N LYS A 341 30.84 -3.05 -18.75
CA LYS A 341 30.63 -3.61 -17.39
C LYS A 341 31.23 -2.73 -16.30
N ASP A 342 32.42 -2.19 -16.52
CA ASP A 342 33.05 -1.24 -15.60
C ASP A 342 32.20 0.03 -15.45
N ARG A 343 31.66 0.54 -16.57
CA ARG A 343 30.75 1.69 -16.53
C ARG A 343 29.45 1.40 -15.80
N ILE A 344 28.90 0.18 -15.92
CA ILE A 344 27.73 -0.27 -15.15
C ILE A 344 28.03 -0.24 -13.65
N LEU A 345 29.22 -0.70 -13.22
CA LEU A 345 29.60 -0.66 -11.79
C LEU A 345 29.64 0.77 -11.28
N VAL A 346 30.31 1.68 -11.99
CA VAL A 346 30.40 3.11 -11.63
C VAL A 346 29.01 3.75 -11.56
N LEU A 347 28.13 3.43 -12.50
CA LEU A 347 26.77 3.96 -12.52
C LEU A 347 25.92 3.38 -11.38
N THR A 348 26.09 2.12 -11.06
CA THR A 348 25.41 1.48 -9.93
C THR A 348 25.79 2.18 -8.62
N ASP A 349 27.08 2.46 -8.42
CA ASP A 349 27.55 3.21 -7.26
C ASP A 349 26.99 4.65 -7.25
N SER A 350 26.94 5.30 -8.42
CA SER A 350 26.36 6.64 -8.57
C SER A 350 24.86 6.69 -8.26
N ILE A 351 24.10 5.67 -8.68
CA ILE A 351 22.68 5.53 -8.36
C ILE A 351 22.52 5.34 -6.84
N ILE A 352 23.30 4.44 -6.24
CA ILE A 352 23.25 4.20 -4.80
C ILE A 352 23.60 5.48 -4.01
N ALA A 353 24.60 6.24 -4.47
CA ALA A 353 24.98 7.51 -3.84
C ALA A 353 23.87 8.55 -3.95
N ARG A 354 23.24 8.67 -5.13
CA ARG A 354 22.10 9.56 -5.35
C ARG A 354 20.90 9.15 -4.51
N ASP A 355 20.55 7.88 -4.49
CA ASP A 355 19.41 7.37 -3.70
C ASP A 355 19.61 7.65 -2.20
N LYS A 356 20.86 7.55 -1.71
CA LYS A 356 21.21 7.95 -0.33
C LYS A 356 21.06 9.46 -0.09
N GLN A 357 21.48 10.27 -1.07
CA GLN A 357 21.37 11.73 -1.00
C GLN A 357 19.89 12.15 -1.04
N ASP A 358 19.11 11.55 -1.94
CA ASP A 358 17.67 11.80 -2.07
C ASP A 358 16.94 11.39 -0.78
N ALA A 359 17.28 10.25 -0.19
CA ALA A 359 16.74 9.81 1.09
C ALA A 359 17.10 10.76 2.24
N ALA A 360 18.32 11.29 2.26
CA ALA A 360 18.72 12.27 3.28
C ALA A 360 17.97 13.60 3.11
N LEU A 361 17.81 14.06 1.86
CA LEU A 361 17.03 15.27 1.55
C LEU A 361 15.55 15.08 1.90
N GLU A 362 15.00 13.90 1.61
CA GLU A 362 13.64 13.55 1.96
C GLU A 362 13.42 13.56 3.48
N LEU A 363 14.33 12.95 4.24
CA LEU A 363 14.30 12.97 5.71
C LEU A 363 14.37 14.40 6.27
N ALA A 364 15.21 15.24 5.70
CA ALA A 364 15.31 16.65 6.08
C ALA A 364 13.98 17.39 5.80
N THR A 365 13.41 17.17 4.61
CA THR A 365 12.12 17.76 4.20
C THR A 365 10.98 17.25 5.08
N LEU A 366 10.97 15.96 5.39
CA LEU A 366 10.00 15.33 6.29
C LEU A 366 10.08 15.96 7.69
N TYR A 367 11.29 16.12 8.21
CA TYR A 367 11.51 16.76 9.50
C TYR A 367 11.01 18.21 9.52
N GLU A 368 11.33 18.99 8.47
CA GLU A 368 10.85 20.37 8.33
C GLU A 368 9.32 20.43 8.22
N THR A 369 8.73 19.51 7.45
CA THR A 369 7.28 19.42 7.27
C THR A 369 6.61 19.08 8.60
N ASN A 370 7.11 18.08 9.30
CA ASN A 370 6.57 17.68 10.61
C ASN A 370 6.71 18.79 11.66
N GLN A 371 7.80 19.56 11.62
CA GLN A 371 7.94 20.74 12.48
C GLN A 371 6.91 21.83 12.15
N LYS A 372 6.68 22.09 10.85
CA LYS A 372 5.65 23.05 10.40
C LYS A 372 4.25 22.58 10.79
N ASP A 373 3.94 21.30 10.58
CA ASP A 373 2.65 20.71 10.96
C ASP A 373 2.43 20.80 12.47
N ALA A 374 3.48 20.54 13.28
CA ALA A 374 3.43 20.71 14.72
C ALA A 374 3.19 22.19 15.12
N GLN A 375 3.89 23.14 14.49
CA GLN A 375 3.69 24.57 14.72
C GLN A 375 2.28 25.03 14.32
N ILE A 376 1.79 24.56 13.16
CA ILE A 376 0.43 24.86 12.70
C ILE A 376 -0.60 24.27 13.67
N SER A 377 -0.39 23.04 14.13
CA SER A 377 -1.24 22.39 15.12
C SER A 377 -1.25 23.17 16.46
N GLU A 378 -0.08 23.60 16.92
CA GLU A 378 0.05 24.42 18.13
C GLU A 378 -0.64 25.78 17.98
N GLN A 379 -0.46 26.46 16.83
CA GLN A 379 -1.14 27.71 16.52
C GLN A 379 -2.66 27.52 16.42
N LYS A 380 -3.14 26.45 15.74
CA LYS A 380 -4.57 26.10 15.70
C LYS A 380 -5.12 25.86 17.12
N ALA A 381 -4.40 25.07 17.93
CA ALA A 381 -4.78 24.82 19.31
C ALA A 381 -4.80 26.12 20.17
N ALA A 382 -3.84 27.03 19.93
CA ALA A 382 -3.82 28.33 20.60
C ALA A 382 -4.99 29.22 20.17
N LEU A 383 -5.30 29.26 18.86
CA LEU A 383 -6.46 29.97 18.31
C LEU A 383 -7.77 29.38 18.82
N ASP A 384 -7.88 28.07 18.88
CA ASP A 384 -9.08 27.41 19.41
C ASP A 384 -9.24 27.64 20.91
N ARG A 385 -8.14 27.67 21.69
CA ARG A 385 -8.17 28.12 23.09
C ARG A 385 -8.65 29.56 23.21
N GLN A 386 -8.15 30.47 22.34
CA GLN A 386 -8.61 31.86 22.33
C GLN A 386 -10.08 31.97 21.95
N LYS A 387 -10.57 31.19 20.97
CA LYS A 387 -12.00 31.12 20.60
C LYS A 387 -12.82 30.60 21.79
N ILE A 388 -12.37 29.52 22.43
CA ILE A 388 -13.04 28.96 23.62
C ILE A 388 -13.10 30.00 24.74
N ILE A 389 -11.99 30.70 25.02
CA ILE A 389 -11.95 31.78 26.03
C ILE A 389 -12.87 32.92 25.62
N MET A 390 -12.86 33.32 24.34
CA MET A 390 -13.73 34.37 23.81
C MET A 390 -15.21 33.97 23.93
N PHE A 391 -15.56 32.74 23.52
CA PHE A 391 -16.93 32.23 23.66
C PHE A 391 -17.33 32.10 25.14
N ALA A 392 -16.41 31.59 25.99
CA ALA A 392 -16.63 31.49 27.42
C ALA A 392 -16.82 32.89 28.08
N THR A 393 -16.08 33.92 27.63
CA THR A 393 -16.29 35.28 28.12
C THR A 393 -17.59 35.89 27.62
N ILE A 394 -17.99 35.63 26.37
CA ILE A 394 -19.30 36.03 25.83
C ILE A 394 -20.40 35.32 26.56
N ASP A 395 -20.27 33.99 26.76
CA ASP A 395 -21.24 33.21 27.55
C ASP A 395 -21.33 33.68 28.99
N MET A 396 -20.19 34.04 29.62
CA MET A 396 -20.18 34.60 30.98
C MET A 396 -20.91 35.95 31.04
N LEU A 397 -20.72 36.82 30.04
CA LEU A 397 -21.44 38.09 29.93
C LEU A 397 -22.94 37.87 29.68
N LEU A 398 -23.29 36.92 28.80
CA LEU A 398 -24.66 36.52 28.55
C LEU A 398 -25.30 35.88 29.78
N LEU A 399 -24.55 35.03 30.49
CA LEU A 399 -25.00 34.42 31.75
C LEU A 399 -25.14 35.47 32.87
N ALA A 400 -24.25 36.48 32.94
CA ALA A 400 -24.36 37.60 33.86
C ALA A 400 -25.62 38.44 33.54
N GLY A 401 -25.83 38.75 32.26
CA GLY A 401 -27.07 39.41 31.78
C GLY A 401 -28.31 38.60 32.05
N LEU A 402 -28.22 37.26 31.78
CA LEU A 402 -29.32 36.32 32.08
C LEU A 402 -29.55 36.17 33.59
N ALA A 403 -28.47 36.16 34.40
CA ALA A 403 -28.56 36.11 35.86
C ALA A 403 -29.26 37.36 36.41
N ILE A 404 -28.92 38.54 35.87
CA ILE A 404 -29.61 39.81 36.21
C ILE A 404 -31.11 39.72 35.79
N TYR A 405 -31.39 39.22 34.58
CA TYR A 405 -32.74 38.97 34.11
C TYR A 405 -33.47 37.91 34.95
N LEU A 406 -32.78 36.83 35.36
CA LEU A 406 -33.32 35.75 36.17
C LEU A 406 -33.48 36.17 37.64
N ILE A 407 -32.65 37.08 38.18
CA ILE A 407 -32.83 37.69 39.50
C ILE A 407 -34.13 38.52 39.49
N ILE A 408 -34.37 39.24 38.41
CA ILE A 408 -35.63 40.01 38.22
C ILE A 408 -36.82 39.07 38.00
N ARG A 409 -36.62 37.92 37.36
CA ARG A 409 -37.67 36.94 37.03
C ARG A 409 -37.75 35.76 38.04
N HIS A 410 -36.79 35.69 39.00
CA HIS A 410 -36.68 34.56 39.95
C HIS A 410 -37.92 34.32 40.81
N LEU A 411 -38.74 35.34 41.01
CA LEU A 411 -40.06 35.23 41.71
C LEU A 411 -41.11 34.46 40.88
N TYR A 412 -40.89 34.23 39.57
CA TYR A 412 -41.93 33.65 38.70
C TYR A 412 -41.66 32.22 38.17
N THR A 413 -40.45 31.63 38.36
CA THR A 413 -40.13 30.41 37.58
C THR A 413 -39.59 29.20 38.35
N ILE A 414 -39.65 29.13 39.68
CA ILE A 414 -39.18 27.96 40.47
C ILE A 414 -39.90 26.66 40.05
N LYS A 415 -41.15 26.72 39.69
CA LYS A 415 -41.93 25.53 39.26
C LYS A 415 -41.51 24.94 37.90
N ARG A 416 -40.92 25.74 37.01
CA ARG A 416 -40.52 25.27 35.69
C ARG A 416 -39.14 24.60 35.71
N LYS A 417 -38.24 25.09 36.59
CA LYS A 417 -36.90 24.52 36.77
C LYS A 417 -36.92 23.09 37.30
N ASN A 418 -37.80 22.82 38.26
CA ASN A 418 -37.88 21.48 38.85
C ASN A 418 -38.39 20.42 37.86
N ARG A 419 -39.25 20.79 36.91
CA ARG A 419 -39.69 19.87 35.85
C ARG A 419 -38.62 19.56 34.81
N PHE A 420 -37.75 20.54 34.52
CA PHE A 420 -36.67 20.33 33.54
C PHE A 420 -35.55 19.47 34.13
N LEU A 421 -35.20 19.70 35.42
CA LEU A 421 -34.23 18.88 36.12
C LEU A 421 -34.71 17.42 36.28
N ALA A 422 -36.00 17.21 36.56
CA ALA A 422 -36.55 15.86 36.66
C ALA A 422 -36.41 15.09 35.34
N LYS A 423 -36.71 15.75 34.20
CA LYS A 423 -36.51 15.13 32.88
C LYS A 423 -35.05 14.81 32.54
N GLN A 424 -34.10 15.65 32.99
CA GLN A 424 -32.67 15.41 32.77
C GLN A 424 -32.17 14.26 33.66
N ILE A 425 -32.70 14.13 34.85
CA ILE A 425 -32.42 13.01 35.75
C ILE A 425 -33.02 11.71 35.18
N ASP A 426 -34.24 11.75 34.66
CA ASP A 426 -34.86 10.59 34.02
C ASP A 426 -34.10 10.13 32.81
N SER A 427 -33.64 11.04 31.93
CA SER A 427 -32.81 10.71 30.78
C SER A 427 -31.42 10.17 31.19
N GLN A 428 -30.83 10.68 32.29
CA GLN A 428 -29.58 10.13 32.82
C GLN A 428 -29.76 8.77 33.51
N LEU A 429 -30.91 8.55 34.13
CA LEU A 429 -31.26 7.26 34.73
C LEU A 429 -31.50 6.21 33.63
N GLU A 430 -32.20 6.57 32.57
CA GLU A 430 -32.42 5.71 31.40
C GLU A 430 -31.10 5.32 30.73
N CYS A 431 -30.20 6.28 30.46
CA CYS A 431 -28.89 6.03 29.93
C CYS A 431 -27.98 5.19 30.88
N ARG A 432 -28.17 5.36 32.20
CA ARG A 432 -27.48 4.56 33.22
C ARG A 432 -28.03 3.13 33.30
N GLU A 433 -29.32 2.97 33.05
CA GLU A 433 -29.98 1.68 33.02
C GLU A 433 -29.61 0.89 31.77
N GLU A 434 -29.52 1.58 30.62
CA GLU A 434 -28.94 1.00 29.37
C GLU A 434 -27.49 0.58 29.55
N LEU A 435 -26.67 1.42 30.21
CA LEU A 435 -25.28 1.08 30.56
C LEU A 435 -25.20 -0.08 31.57
N TYR A 436 -26.14 -0.17 32.49
CA TYR A 436 -26.21 -1.25 33.47
C TYR A 436 -26.67 -2.55 32.81
N GLN A 437 -27.67 -2.48 31.92
CA GLN A 437 -28.12 -3.62 31.12
C GLN A 437 -27.01 -4.09 30.19
N ALA A 438 -26.26 -3.19 29.54
CA ALA A 438 -25.12 -3.52 28.73
C ALA A 438 -23.98 -4.14 29.57
N LYS A 439 -23.72 -3.63 30.80
CA LYS A 439 -22.77 -4.23 31.73
C LYS A 439 -23.23 -5.59 32.24
N THR A 440 -24.51 -5.74 32.55
CA THR A 440 -25.11 -6.99 33.05
C THR A 440 -25.12 -8.05 31.93
N GLU A 441 -25.32 -7.65 30.69
CA GLU A 441 -25.24 -8.54 29.54
C GLU A 441 -23.78 -8.94 29.25
N ILE A 442 -22.84 -8.03 29.42
CA ILE A 442 -21.40 -8.32 29.37
C ILE A 442 -21.00 -9.28 30.52
N GLU A 443 -21.56 -9.09 31.71
CA GLU A 443 -21.30 -9.93 32.88
C GLU A 443 -21.97 -11.31 32.76
N ARG A 444 -23.19 -11.37 32.20
CA ARG A 444 -23.89 -12.62 31.85
C ARG A 444 -23.16 -13.42 30.80
N LEU A 445 -22.61 -12.74 29.79
CA LEU A 445 -21.76 -13.36 28.79
C LEU A 445 -20.44 -13.84 29.41
N ARG A 446 -19.89 -13.11 30.37
CA ARG A 446 -18.74 -13.54 31.18
C ARG A 446 -19.05 -14.77 32.05
N GLN A 447 -20.13 -14.75 32.81
CA GLN A 447 -20.50 -15.89 33.67
C GLN A 447 -20.87 -17.14 32.92
N LYS A 448 -21.35 -17.04 31.69
CA LYS A 448 -21.61 -18.19 30.81
C LYS A 448 -20.30 -18.89 30.38
N TYR A 449 -19.18 -18.21 30.50
CA TYR A 449 -17.84 -18.70 30.17
C TYR A 449 -16.94 -18.98 31.38
N GLU A 450 -17.30 -18.52 32.57
CA GLU A 450 -16.52 -18.72 33.82
C GLU A 450 -16.76 -20.05 34.52
N ASN A 451 -17.57 -20.95 33.98
CA ASN A 451 -17.73 -22.32 34.52
C ASN A 451 -16.70 -23.31 33.98
N ALA A 452 -15.44 -22.90 33.84
CA ALA A 452 -14.28 -23.80 33.75
C ALA A 452 -13.28 -23.39 34.86
N PRO A 453 -12.64 -24.33 35.55
CA PRO A 453 -12.07 -24.07 36.88
C PRO A 453 -10.87 -23.11 36.85
N GLN A 454 -10.94 -22.16 37.76
CA GLN A 454 -9.83 -21.28 38.10
C GLN A 454 -8.80 -22.03 38.95
N GLU A 455 -7.54 -21.83 38.63
CA GLU A 455 -6.49 -21.89 39.64
C GLU A 455 -5.94 -20.46 39.86
N GLU A 456 -6.04 -20.11 41.13
CA GLU A 456 -5.64 -18.85 41.73
C GLU A 456 -4.14 -18.58 41.62
N LYS A 457 -3.76 -17.34 41.59
CA LYS A 457 -2.73 -16.82 42.52
C LYS A 457 -2.77 -15.30 42.65
N GLU A 458 -3.07 -14.96 43.89
CA GLU A 458 -2.82 -13.69 44.54
C GLU A 458 -1.32 -13.30 44.57
N SER A 459 -1.09 -12.02 44.61
CA SER A 459 -0.37 -11.32 45.72
C SER A 459 0.01 -9.93 45.27
N GLU A 460 -0.59 -8.96 45.87
CA GLU A 460 -0.09 -8.15 46.98
C GLU A 460 0.96 -7.11 46.64
N SER A 461 0.52 -5.89 46.91
CA SER A 461 1.25 -4.65 47.02
C SER A 461 2.35 -4.69 48.09
N THR A 462 3.45 -4.02 47.86
CA THR A 462 4.09 -3.18 48.88
C THR A 462 4.94 -2.11 48.20
N SER A 463 4.65 -0.90 48.58
CA SER A 463 5.49 0.30 48.47
C SER A 463 6.69 0.21 49.37
N GLU A 464 7.85 0.59 48.90
CA GLU A 464 8.85 1.30 49.73
C GLU A 464 9.87 2.02 48.85
N GLU A 465 10.06 3.26 49.20
CA GLU A 465 11.05 4.21 48.70
C GLU A 465 12.48 3.73 48.94
N ILE A 466 13.39 4.00 48.01
CA ILE A 466 14.76 4.44 48.32
C ILE A 466 15.31 5.23 47.12
N GLU A 467 15.66 6.47 47.40
CA GLU A 467 16.44 7.39 46.54
C GLU A 467 17.84 6.85 46.23
N THR A 468 18.35 7.41 45.15
CA THR A 468 19.73 7.72 44.75
C THR A 468 20.36 6.91 43.65
N ASN A 469 20.79 7.71 42.69
CA ASN A 469 21.79 7.58 41.64
C ASN A 469 21.23 7.54 40.20
N SER A 470 21.02 8.76 39.69
CA SER A 470 20.37 9.07 38.42
C SER A 470 21.34 9.47 37.31
N GLY A 471 22.49 8.83 37.16
CA GLY A 471 23.39 9.10 36.02
C GLY A 471 23.55 7.94 35.04
N ASP A 472 23.72 6.72 35.54
CA ASP A 472 24.01 5.53 34.73
C ASP A 472 22.75 4.78 34.26
N LYS A 473 21.61 4.98 34.92
CA LYS A 473 20.37 4.30 34.58
C LYS A 473 19.67 4.92 33.36
N GLU A 474 19.84 6.19 33.10
CA GLU A 474 19.17 6.91 32.03
C GLU A 474 19.82 6.62 30.66
N GLN A 475 21.15 6.55 30.62
CA GLN A 475 21.87 6.11 29.41
C GLN A 475 21.62 4.63 29.10
N THR A 476 21.62 3.77 30.11
CA THR A 476 21.33 2.33 29.92
C THR A 476 19.89 2.09 29.49
N ASN A 477 18.93 2.88 29.97
CA ASN A 477 17.53 2.79 29.54
C ASN A 477 17.35 3.32 28.12
N THR A 478 18.06 4.34 27.70
CA THR A 478 18.02 4.89 26.33
C THR A 478 18.57 3.89 25.33
N VAL A 479 19.70 3.25 25.62
CA VAL A 479 20.30 2.21 24.77
C VAL A 479 19.37 0.98 24.67
N ARG A 480 18.78 0.56 25.78
CA ARG A 480 17.81 -0.54 25.78
C ARG A 480 16.58 -0.20 24.96
N LYS A 481 16.09 1.03 25.04
CA LYS A 481 14.96 1.50 24.23
C LYS A 481 15.28 1.46 22.74
N ILE A 482 16.44 1.97 22.34
CA ILE A 482 16.89 1.94 20.94
C ILE A 482 17.00 0.50 20.42
N LEU A 483 17.52 -0.41 21.24
CA LEU A 483 17.61 -1.83 20.89
C LEU A 483 16.23 -2.47 20.75
N PHE A 484 15.28 -2.13 21.62
CA PHE A 484 13.92 -2.60 21.52
C PHE A 484 13.23 -2.04 20.29
N ASP A 485 13.36 -0.74 20.02
CA ASP A 485 12.78 -0.08 18.85
C ASP A 485 13.35 -0.65 17.55
N LYS A 486 14.64 -1.00 17.53
CA LYS A 486 15.26 -1.69 16.41
C LYS A 486 14.70 -3.09 16.22
N LEU A 487 14.57 -3.86 17.30
CA LEU A 487 13.99 -5.20 17.28
C LEU A 487 12.53 -5.17 16.81
N ASP A 488 11.73 -4.26 17.36
CA ASP A 488 10.33 -4.10 17.02
C ASP A 488 10.17 -3.71 15.54
N ARG A 489 11.03 -2.84 15.04
CA ARG A 489 11.08 -2.44 13.63
C ARG A 489 11.37 -3.64 12.71
N ILE A 490 12.41 -4.41 13.01
CA ILE A 490 12.75 -5.62 12.22
C ILE A 490 11.55 -6.57 12.19
N ILE A 491 10.93 -6.80 13.35
CA ILE A 491 9.77 -7.69 13.46
C ILE A 491 8.58 -7.16 12.66
N GLU A 492 8.36 -5.84 12.63
CA GLU A 492 7.25 -5.21 11.89
C GLU A 492 7.52 -5.10 10.39
N GLU A 493 8.70 -4.62 9.99
CA GLU A 493 9.04 -4.39 8.58
C GLU A 493 9.13 -5.71 7.81
N GLU A 494 9.77 -6.71 8.42
CA GLU A 494 9.86 -8.06 7.83
C GLU A 494 8.67 -8.94 8.16
N LYS A 495 7.72 -8.45 8.98
CA LYS A 495 6.53 -9.17 9.45
C LYS A 495 6.84 -10.56 9.99
N LEU A 496 7.94 -10.66 10.72
CA LEU A 496 8.45 -11.93 11.22
C LEU A 496 7.45 -12.65 12.13
N TYR A 497 6.52 -11.92 12.73
CA TYR A 497 5.44 -12.50 13.53
C TYR A 497 4.46 -13.37 12.73
N LEU A 498 4.42 -13.24 11.40
CA LEU A 498 3.60 -14.09 10.52
C LEU A 498 4.29 -15.44 10.20
N ASP A 499 5.58 -15.58 10.47
CA ASP A 499 6.30 -16.83 10.38
C ASP A 499 5.91 -17.74 11.57
N PRO A 500 5.21 -18.87 11.36
CA PRO A 500 4.82 -19.76 12.44
C PRO A 500 6.00 -20.30 13.24
N ASP A 501 7.16 -20.44 12.60
CA ASP A 501 8.38 -21.06 13.13
C ASP A 501 9.41 -20.04 13.64
N ILE A 502 9.00 -18.78 13.84
CA ILE A 502 9.89 -17.76 14.36
C ILE A 502 10.44 -18.16 15.73
N THR A 503 11.76 -18.12 15.84
CA THR A 503 12.46 -18.43 17.09
C THR A 503 13.16 -17.20 17.66
N ARG A 504 13.27 -17.15 18.99
CA ARG A 504 14.03 -16.11 19.69
C ARG A 504 15.51 -16.12 19.29
N GLU A 505 16.05 -17.31 19.00
CA GLU A 505 17.46 -17.51 18.63
C GLU A 505 17.81 -16.78 17.32
N ARG A 506 16.88 -16.70 16.37
CA ARG A 506 17.04 -15.96 15.12
C ARG A 506 17.18 -14.46 15.42
N LEU A 507 16.31 -13.89 16.24
CA LEU A 507 16.31 -12.47 16.59
C LEU A 507 17.48 -12.07 17.50
N ILE A 508 17.88 -12.95 18.41
CA ILE A 508 19.08 -12.74 19.26
C ILE A 508 20.33 -12.59 18.39
N LYS A 509 20.46 -13.36 17.32
CA LYS A 509 21.57 -13.24 16.37
C LYS A 509 21.53 -11.92 15.60
N GLU A 510 20.33 -11.48 15.23
CA GLU A 510 20.12 -10.27 14.43
C GLU A 510 20.50 -8.98 15.19
N ILE A 511 20.17 -8.93 16.47
CA ILE A 511 20.43 -7.75 17.31
C ILE A 511 21.70 -7.90 18.19
N HIS A 512 22.41 -9.02 18.07
CA HIS A 512 23.69 -9.29 18.73
C HIS A 512 23.69 -9.11 20.26
N ILE A 513 22.67 -9.60 20.95
CA ILE A 513 22.59 -9.57 22.41
C ILE A 513 22.53 -10.97 23.03
N SER A 514 22.77 -11.06 24.34
CA SER A 514 22.68 -12.34 25.04
C SER A 514 21.22 -12.76 25.25
N LYS A 515 20.98 -14.08 25.46
CA LYS A 515 19.64 -14.63 25.74
C LYS A 515 18.95 -13.96 26.93
N ASN A 516 19.72 -13.66 27.99
CA ASN A 516 19.17 -13.03 29.19
C ASN A 516 18.81 -11.57 28.94
N ALA A 517 19.66 -10.85 28.21
CA ALA A 517 19.39 -9.45 27.84
C ALA A 517 18.16 -9.35 26.94
N PHE A 518 18.00 -10.29 25.99
CA PHE A 518 16.83 -10.36 25.14
C PHE A 518 15.53 -10.59 25.93
N ALA A 519 15.55 -11.54 26.86
CA ALA A 519 14.38 -11.83 27.69
C ALA A 519 13.99 -10.63 28.56
N GLN A 520 14.99 -9.96 29.17
CA GLN A 520 14.75 -8.75 29.95
C GLN A 520 14.24 -7.60 29.07
N LEU A 521 14.78 -7.44 27.88
CA LEU A 521 14.36 -6.42 26.92
C LEU A 521 12.87 -6.57 26.60
N ILE A 522 12.46 -7.75 26.18
CA ILE A 522 11.06 -8.04 25.89
C ILE A 522 10.19 -7.83 27.14
N GLN A 523 10.57 -8.40 28.27
CA GLN A 523 9.79 -8.27 29.50
C GLN A 523 9.61 -6.82 29.94
N THR A 524 10.65 -6.01 29.85
CA THR A 524 10.63 -4.60 30.28
C THR A 524 9.68 -3.75 29.42
N TYR A 525 9.72 -3.93 28.09
CA TYR A 525 8.96 -3.06 27.18
C TYR A 525 7.60 -3.60 26.79
N THR A 526 7.38 -4.90 26.93
CA THR A 526 6.10 -5.53 26.55
C THR A 526 5.32 -6.13 27.71
N GLY A 527 5.94 -6.22 28.89
CA GLY A 527 5.35 -6.83 30.08
C GLY A 527 5.17 -8.34 29.98
N THR A 528 5.66 -8.98 28.90
CA THR A 528 5.45 -10.40 28.64
C THR A 528 6.71 -11.07 28.10
N ASN A 529 6.70 -12.39 27.94
CA ASN A 529 7.79 -13.11 27.30
C ASN A 529 7.71 -13.01 25.76
N PHE A 530 8.74 -13.53 25.08
CA PHE A 530 8.83 -13.49 23.63
C PHE A 530 7.61 -14.08 22.91
N SER A 531 7.14 -15.25 23.34
CA SER A 531 5.95 -15.87 22.74
C SER A 531 4.69 -15.04 22.94
N GLY A 532 4.53 -14.43 24.12
CA GLY A 532 3.43 -13.51 24.41
C GLY A 532 3.48 -12.25 23.53
N TYR A 533 4.68 -11.71 23.33
CA TYR A 533 4.90 -10.55 22.46
C TYR A 533 4.53 -10.86 20.99
N ILE A 534 5.07 -11.95 20.43
CA ILE A 534 4.75 -12.37 19.06
C ILE A 534 3.25 -12.69 18.92
N ASN A 535 2.67 -13.40 19.88
CA ASN A 535 1.24 -13.69 19.87
C ASN A 535 0.37 -12.42 19.95
N SER A 536 0.81 -11.40 20.67
CA SER A 536 0.09 -10.10 20.68
C SER A 536 0.08 -9.45 19.30
N LYS A 537 1.22 -9.44 18.59
CA LYS A 537 1.31 -8.94 17.20
C LYS A 537 0.42 -9.75 16.24
N ARG A 538 0.45 -11.08 16.35
CA ARG A 538 -0.43 -11.99 15.59
C ARG A 538 -1.91 -11.74 15.86
N LEU A 539 -2.28 -11.52 17.12
CA LEU A 539 -3.66 -11.21 17.49
C LEU A 539 -4.13 -9.87 16.92
N GLU A 540 -3.29 -8.83 17.00
CA GLU A 540 -3.60 -7.52 16.41
C GLU A 540 -3.83 -7.64 14.90
N TYR A 541 -2.99 -8.43 14.24
CA TYR A 541 -3.16 -8.73 12.83
C TYR A 541 -4.46 -9.49 12.55
N SER A 542 -4.74 -10.52 13.36
CA SER A 542 -5.95 -11.33 13.22
C SER A 542 -7.24 -10.52 13.41
N ILE A 543 -7.25 -9.54 14.34
CA ILE A 543 -8.41 -8.66 14.55
C ILE A 543 -8.68 -7.83 13.30
N ARG A 544 -7.63 -7.29 12.66
CA ARG A 544 -7.78 -6.54 11.42
C ARG A 544 -8.37 -7.41 10.30
N LEU A 545 -7.92 -8.65 10.19
CA LEU A 545 -8.49 -9.63 9.26
C LEU A 545 -9.94 -9.96 9.60
N LEU A 546 -10.26 -10.21 10.89
CA LEU A 546 -11.62 -10.53 11.33
C LEU A 546 -12.61 -9.40 11.11
N ARG A 547 -12.18 -8.13 11.27
CA ARG A 547 -13.01 -6.94 11.03
C ARG A 547 -13.33 -6.71 9.55
N LYS A 548 -12.44 -7.12 8.67
CA LYS A 548 -12.42 -6.69 7.29
C LYS A 548 -12.91 -7.73 6.30
N TYR A 549 -12.84 -9.00 6.64
CA TYR A 549 -13.03 -10.10 5.70
C TYR A 549 -14.12 -11.07 6.17
N ASP A 550 -15.36 -10.76 5.79
CA ASP A 550 -16.52 -11.61 6.09
C ASP A 550 -16.44 -12.99 5.41
N THR A 551 -15.69 -13.09 4.31
CA THR A 551 -15.55 -14.30 3.49
C THR A 551 -14.41 -15.22 3.93
N TYR A 552 -13.49 -14.75 4.80
CA TYR A 552 -12.41 -15.60 5.32
C TYR A 552 -12.91 -16.51 6.42
N THR A 553 -12.54 -17.78 6.38
CA THR A 553 -12.79 -18.64 7.54
C THR A 553 -11.94 -18.19 8.73
N VAL A 554 -12.39 -18.49 9.94
CA VAL A 554 -11.60 -18.16 11.15
C VAL A 554 -10.28 -18.93 11.17
N GLU A 555 -10.28 -20.12 10.59
CA GLU A 555 -9.10 -20.96 10.41
C GLU A 555 -8.09 -20.33 9.44
N ALA A 556 -8.56 -19.77 8.32
CA ALA A 556 -7.71 -19.04 7.39
C ALA A 556 -7.08 -17.80 8.06
N VAL A 557 -7.89 -17.05 8.82
CA VAL A 557 -7.38 -15.92 9.62
C VAL A 557 -6.31 -16.37 10.61
N ALA A 558 -6.50 -17.51 11.28
CA ALA A 558 -5.50 -18.03 12.21
C ALA A 558 -4.17 -18.29 11.51
N MET A 559 -4.21 -18.98 10.36
CA MET A 559 -3.02 -19.33 9.59
C MET A 559 -2.34 -18.08 9.01
N ASP A 560 -3.10 -17.19 8.41
CA ASP A 560 -2.60 -15.95 7.82
C ASP A 560 -2.03 -15.00 8.88
N SER A 561 -2.43 -15.16 10.13
CA SER A 561 -1.88 -14.43 11.29
C SER A 561 -0.63 -15.10 11.89
N GLY A 562 -0.10 -16.16 11.29
CA GLY A 562 1.11 -16.85 11.74
C GLY A 562 0.91 -17.85 12.87
N PHE A 563 -0.32 -18.22 13.22
CA PHE A 563 -0.53 -19.28 14.20
C PHE A 563 -0.36 -20.66 13.55
N SER A 564 0.39 -21.53 14.20
CA SER A 564 0.65 -22.89 13.72
C SER A 564 -0.61 -23.78 13.65
N ASN A 565 -1.64 -23.45 14.42
CA ASN A 565 -2.94 -24.13 14.37
C ASN A 565 -4.05 -23.24 14.92
N SER A 566 -5.27 -23.45 14.44
CA SER A 566 -6.46 -22.69 14.83
C SER A 566 -6.82 -22.87 16.31
N ARG A 567 -6.58 -24.05 16.90
CA ARG A 567 -6.89 -24.30 18.32
C ARG A 567 -6.08 -23.40 19.25
N ASN A 568 -4.79 -23.20 18.97
CA ASN A 568 -3.93 -22.30 19.72
C ASN A 568 -4.38 -20.83 19.54
N PHE A 569 -4.75 -20.46 18.32
CA PHE A 569 -5.34 -19.15 18.04
C PHE A 569 -6.59 -18.89 18.87
N TYR A 570 -7.57 -19.81 18.84
CA TYR A 570 -8.80 -19.70 19.63
C TYR A 570 -8.53 -19.55 21.11
N ARG A 571 -7.59 -20.32 21.67
CA ARG A 571 -7.23 -20.25 23.09
C ARG A 571 -6.65 -18.88 23.44
N ILE A 572 -5.62 -18.44 22.70
CA ILE A 572 -4.92 -17.19 22.98
C ILE A 572 -5.83 -15.99 22.75
N PHE A 573 -6.64 -16.02 21.71
CA PHE A 573 -7.62 -14.96 21.41
C PHE A 573 -8.62 -14.82 22.55
N ARG A 574 -9.15 -15.95 23.05
CA ARG A 574 -10.10 -15.94 24.17
C ARG A 574 -9.48 -15.48 25.48
N GLU A 575 -8.25 -15.89 25.78
CA GLU A 575 -7.51 -15.43 26.94
C GLU A 575 -7.31 -13.89 26.93
N LYS A 576 -7.04 -13.33 25.75
CA LYS A 576 -6.79 -11.88 25.61
C LYS A 576 -8.08 -11.05 25.62
N PHE A 577 -9.13 -11.51 24.93
CA PHE A 577 -10.33 -10.71 24.66
C PHE A 577 -11.59 -11.21 25.38
N GLY A 578 -11.52 -12.29 26.14
CA GLY A 578 -12.63 -12.87 26.89
C GLY A 578 -13.70 -13.56 26.04
N MET A 579 -13.54 -13.59 24.70
CA MET A 579 -14.47 -14.21 23.75
C MET A 579 -13.72 -14.94 22.63
N THR A 580 -14.41 -15.79 21.89
CA THR A 580 -13.83 -16.49 20.75
C THR A 580 -13.74 -15.58 19.52
N PRO A 581 -12.84 -15.88 18.54
CA PRO A 581 -12.77 -15.12 17.28
C PRO A 581 -14.09 -15.10 16.51
N SER A 582 -14.85 -16.21 16.57
CA SER A 582 -16.16 -16.32 15.91
C SER A 582 -17.22 -15.43 16.57
N GLU A 583 -17.24 -15.40 17.89
CA GLU A 583 -18.12 -14.51 18.66
C GLU A 583 -17.77 -13.05 18.40
N TYR A 584 -16.47 -12.72 18.38
CA TYR A 584 -16.01 -11.38 18.06
C TYR A 584 -16.49 -10.94 16.67
N ARG A 585 -16.35 -11.79 15.65
CA ARG A 585 -16.83 -11.51 14.30
C ARG A 585 -18.34 -11.30 14.25
N ASN A 586 -19.10 -12.10 14.99
CA ASN A 586 -20.56 -11.99 15.02
C ASN A 586 -21.07 -10.71 15.70
N THR A 587 -20.36 -10.19 16.71
CA THR A 587 -20.70 -8.89 17.33
C THR A 587 -20.48 -7.73 16.35
N LEU A 588 -19.48 -7.80 15.49
CA LEU A 588 -19.24 -6.77 14.47
C LEU A 588 -20.29 -6.77 13.34
N LYS A 589 -20.98 -7.90 13.11
CA LYS A 589 -22.05 -8.00 12.10
C LYS A 589 -23.39 -7.43 12.58
N GLN A 590 -23.53 -7.16 13.86
CA GLN A 590 -24.77 -6.66 14.47
C GLN A 590 -24.77 -5.14 14.69
N GLU A 591 -23.63 -4.47 14.50
CA GLU A 591 -23.50 -3.02 14.37
C GLU A 591 -23.63 -2.58 12.89
#